data_a4d1b4a9b158160187e29cddd41b94c6
#
_entry.id   a4d1b4a9b158160187e29cddd41b94c6
#
_cell.length_a   1.000
_cell.length_b   1.000
_cell.length_c   1.000
_cell.angle_alpha   90.00
_cell.angle_beta   90.00
_cell.angle_gamma   90.00
#
_symmetry.space_group_name_H-M   'P 1'
#
loop_
_entity.id
_entity.type
_entity.pdbx_description
1 polymer ?
#
loop_
_entity_poly.entity_id
_entity_poly.type
_entity_poly.pdbx_seq_one_letter_code
_entity_poly.pdbx_strand_id
1 'polypeptide(L)'
;MKRNCGVYAAGIMLAVIVSCSRGTPDQPKTDIPPAPAATTATGYEVSAVTDGGSVGGTITLSAAIPKLPARKIGKDPQVCGTADRESQKLIANKTGGLKNAVVIVEGVKRGKAMPSAAQNAEIDQNKCEYLPHVQVMAVNTEIALRNSDPILHNIQFFQGDNSLFNMAQPVQGQVNKRKIDKAGNIYVECAVHGWMQGNVIVVDNPYYAVSDENGKFSITDLPPGKYQVKIWHEYVGEMTQEVTVSAKTETPLNMDLKDLLAKKAAPAITSAAGTPAAAGAAVPAGDSNTKPAGNEVVVQMHEVPGSAGANFLYEPANLTIKVGTTVKWINVSGEEGPRHTSTDDAEWETPQTPAMLPPGAEKWRSGFLRNGESATHKFTVPGKYQYFCETHGQYGMLGTITVVP
;
A
#
# COMPACT_ATOMS: atom_id res chain seq x y z
N MET A 1 69.14 -9.75 -17.11
CA MET A 1 69.96 -9.65 -18.36
C MET A 1 69.16 -8.90 -19.40
N LYS A 2 69.76 -7.81 -19.86
CA LYS A 2 69.55 -7.04 -21.10
C LYS A 2 68.15 -6.49 -21.43
N ARG A 3 68.10 -5.16 -21.31
CA ARG A 3 67.27 -4.14 -21.91
C ARG A 3 67.32 -4.19 -23.45
N ASN A 4 66.24 -3.81 -24.09
CA ASN A 4 66.39 -3.05 -25.36
C ASN A 4 65.23 -2.06 -25.49
N CYS A 5 65.59 -0.78 -25.49
CA CYS A 5 64.80 0.38 -25.90
C CYS A 5 64.76 0.45 -27.42
N GLY A 6 63.58 0.67 -28.01
CA GLY A 6 63.45 1.08 -29.40
C GLY A 6 62.69 2.40 -29.49
N VAL A 7 63.44 3.46 -29.82
CA VAL A 7 62.94 4.80 -30.16
C VAL A 7 62.55 4.80 -31.60
N TYR A 8 61.33 5.26 -31.96
CA TYR A 8 61.00 5.63 -33.35
C TYR A 8 60.53 7.10 -33.37
N ALA A 9 61.21 7.80 -34.26
CA ALA A 9 61.16 9.23 -34.48
C ALA A 9 59.86 9.70 -35.15
N ALA A 10 59.50 10.95 -34.83
CA ALA A 10 58.44 11.72 -35.43
C ALA A 10 58.68 12.09 -36.87
N GLY A 11 57.71 11.88 -37.75
CA GLY A 11 57.66 12.46 -39.10
C GLY A 11 56.40 13.33 -39.24
N ILE A 12 56.61 14.66 -39.25
CA ILE A 12 55.56 15.65 -39.54
C ILE A 12 55.36 15.73 -41.04
N MET A 13 54.18 15.31 -41.52
CA MET A 13 53.72 15.56 -42.88
C MET A 13 52.66 16.67 -42.86
N LEU A 14 52.98 17.79 -43.44
CA LEU A 14 52.07 18.92 -43.64
C LEU A 14 51.22 18.66 -44.85
N ALA A 15 49.93 18.38 -44.67
CA ALA A 15 48.98 18.26 -45.77
C ALA A 15 48.22 19.57 -45.95
N VAL A 16 48.45 20.24 -47.05
CA VAL A 16 47.68 21.41 -47.48
C VAL A 16 46.32 20.93 -48.00
N ILE A 17 45.24 21.29 -47.29
CA ILE A 17 43.89 21.00 -47.77
C ILE A 17 43.36 22.22 -48.52
N VAL A 18 43.20 22.06 -49.84
CA VAL A 18 42.51 23.01 -50.72
C VAL A 18 41.00 22.79 -50.49
N SER A 19 40.36 23.81 -49.89
CA SER A 19 38.90 23.83 -49.65
C SER A 19 38.19 24.22 -50.95
N CYS A 20 37.57 23.26 -51.63
CA CYS A 20 36.55 23.53 -52.67
C CYS A 20 35.19 23.57 -52.00
N SER A 21 34.62 24.76 -51.88
CA SER A 21 33.21 24.95 -51.49
C SER A 21 32.28 24.48 -52.58
N ARG A 22 31.67 23.31 -52.40
CA ARG A 22 30.52 22.87 -53.20
C ARG A 22 29.25 23.28 -52.47
N GLY A 23 28.41 24.11 -53.13
CA GLY A 23 27.09 24.44 -52.67
C GLY A 23 26.27 23.20 -52.42
N THR A 24 25.64 23.10 -51.29
CA THR A 24 24.68 22.06 -50.95
C THR A 24 23.38 22.31 -51.72
N PRO A 25 22.82 21.28 -52.43
CA PRO A 25 21.48 21.40 -53.00
C PRO A 25 20.47 21.50 -51.92
N ASP A 26 19.50 22.41 -52.09
CA ASP A 26 18.30 22.53 -51.26
C ASP A 26 17.62 21.14 -51.17
N GLN A 27 17.58 20.57 -49.98
CA GLN A 27 16.74 19.39 -49.72
C GLN A 27 15.26 19.88 -49.59
N PRO A 28 14.33 19.22 -50.27
CA PRO A 28 12.92 19.49 -50.10
C PRO A 28 12.52 19.19 -48.64
N LYS A 29 11.88 20.15 -47.97
CA LYS A 29 11.23 19.95 -46.70
C LYS A 29 10.15 18.86 -46.87
N THR A 30 10.45 17.63 -46.48
CA THR A 30 9.44 16.61 -46.32
C THR A 30 8.65 16.97 -45.08
N ASP A 31 7.41 17.40 -45.25
CA ASP A 31 6.42 17.44 -44.19
C ASP A 31 6.21 15.99 -43.70
N ILE A 32 6.93 15.63 -42.64
CA ILE A 32 6.68 14.38 -41.92
C ILE A 32 5.36 14.57 -41.20
N PRO A 33 4.31 13.83 -41.52
CA PRO A 33 3.07 13.91 -40.76
C PRO A 33 3.38 13.58 -39.29
N PRO A 34 2.71 14.25 -38.32
CA PRO A 34 2.93 13.96 -36.92
C PRO A 34 2.74 12.48 -36.67
N ALA A 35 3.70 11.87 -35.97
CA ALA A 35 3.62 10.47 -35.60
C ALA A 35 2.27 10.17 -34.92
N PRO A 36 1.59 9.05 -35.24
CA PRO A 36 0.34 8.70 -34.59
C PRO A 36 0.52 8.70 -33.09
N ALA A 37 -0.43 9.27 -32.37
CA ALA A 37 -0.43 9.34 -30.92
C ALA A 37 -0.24 7.93 -30.35
N ALA A 38 0.74 7.76 -29.46
CA ALA A 38 1.00 6.48 -28.81
C ALA A 38 -0.17 6.15 -27.87
N THR A 39 -0.95 5.14 -28.21
CA THR A 39 -1.99 4.60 -27.34
C THR A 39 -1.31 3.79 -26.24
N THR A 40 -1.56 4.14 -24.97
CA THR A 40 -1.09 3.34 -23.84
C THR A 40 -1.88 2.02 -23.76
N ALA A 41 -1.33 0.99 -23.13
CA ALA A 41 -2.03 -0.29 -22.90
C ALA A 41 -3.36 -0.15 -22.10
N THR A 42 -3.64 1.02 -21.53
CA THR A 42 -4.87 1.38 -20.81
C THR A 42 -5.95 1.95 -21.71
N GLY A 43 -5.68 2.14 -23.00
CA GLY A 43 -6.60 2.84 -23.91
C GLY A 43 -6.60 4.37 -23.75
N TYR A 44 -5.67 4.94 -22.96
CA TYR A 44 -5.45 6.38 -22.89
C TYR A 44 -4.54 6.84 -24.02
N GLU A 45 -4.97 7.92 -24.71
CA GLU A 45 -4.27 8.50 -25.85
C GLU A 45 -3.60 9.84 -25.46
N VAL A 46 -2.30 9.96 -25.70
CA VAL A 46 -1.58 11.22 -25.47
C VAL A 46 -1.85 12.19 -26.63
N SER A 47 -2.38 13.36 -26.33
CA SER A 47 -2.70 14.42 -27.30
C SER A 47 -2.47 15.80 -26.70
N ALA A 48 -2.24 16.79 -27.56
CA ALA A 48 -2.16 18.18 -27.11
C ALA A 48 -3.52 18.67 -26.61
N VAL A 49 -3.51 19.36 -25.47
CA VAL A 49 -4.71 20.01 -24.90
C VAL A 49 -4.51 21.52 -25.05
N THR A 50 -5.20 22.14 -26.01
CA THR A 50 -5.06 23.58 -26.32
C THR A 50 -6.09 24.46 -25.63
N ASP A 51 -7.19 23.87 -25.20
CA ASP A 51 -8.35 24.50 -24.57
C ASP A 51 -8.65 23.95 -23.16
N GLY A 52 -7.67 23.30 -22.54
CA GLY A 52 -7.82 22.68 -21.22
C GLY A 52 -8.30 23.65 -20.16
N GLY A 53 -9.22 23.19 -19.31
CA GLY A 53 -9.56 23.81 -18.05
C GLY A 53 -8.78 23.20 -16.89
N SER A 54 -9.16 23.58 -15.68
CA SER A 54 -8.60 23.01 -14.46
C SER A 54 -9.70 22.67 -13.44
N VAL A 55 -9.37 21.76 -12.52
CA VAL A 55 -10.16 21.49 -11.33
C VAL A 55 -9.26 21.73 -10.14
N GLY A 56 -9.65 22.62 -9.24
CA GLY A 56 -8.86 22.98 -8.07
C GLY A 56 -9.71 23.26 -6.86
N GLY A 57 -9.14 23.13 -5.67
CA GLY A 57 -9.89 23.40 -4.45
C GLY A 57 -9.20 22.85 -3.21
N THR A 58 -10.01 22.59 -2.19
CA THR A 58 -9.53 22.13 -0.88
C THR A 58 -10.33 20.93 -0.41
N ILE A 59 -9.61 19.90 0.01
CA ILE A 59 -10.20 18.75 0.72
C ILE A 59 -10.11 19.02 2.21
N THR A 60 -11.23 18.97 2.90
CA THR A 60 -11.32 19.29 4.32
C THR A 60 -12.01 18.20 5.12
N LEU A 61 -11.84 18.27 6.41
CA LEU A 61 -12.56 17.50 7.41
C LEU A 61 -13.04 18.47 8.49
N SER A 62 -14.30 18.93 8.40
CA SER A 62 -14.86 19.89 9.35
C SER A 62 -15.39 19.26 10.64
N ALA A 63 -15.43 17.92 10.71
CA ALA A 63 -15.77 17.19 11.92
C ALA A 63 -14.61 17.25 12.95
N ALA A 64 -14.90 16.90 14.20
CA ALA A 64 -13.85 16.70 15.19
C ALA A 64 -12.87 15.63 14.71
N ILE A 65 -11.61 16.02 14.52
CA ILE A 65 -10.57 15.13 14.01
C ILE A 65 -10.21 14.14 15.12
N PRO A 66 -10.41 12.81 14.91
CA PRO A 66 -10.05 11.84 15.92
C PRO A 66 -8.53 11.79 16.08
N LYS A 67 -8.07 11.77 17.34
CA LYS A 67 -6.67 11.51 17.61
C LYS A 67 -6.44 10.00 17.47
N LEU A 68 -5.72 9.60 16.44
CA LEU A 68 -5.34 8.21 16.25
C LEU A 68 -4.29 7.78 17.28
N PRO A 69 -4.23 6.49 17.64
CA PRO A 69 -3.17 5.95 18.47
C PRO A 69 -1.79 6.26 17.88
N ALA A 70 -0.82 6.48 18.74
CA ALA A 70 0.56 6.58 18.28
C ALA A 70 1.07 5.21 17.81
N ARG A 71 1.88 5.19 16.77
CA ARG A 71 2.57 4.00 16.27
C ARG A 71 3.66 3.60 17.24
N LYS A 72 3.56 2.41 17.79
CA LYS A 72 4.51 1.87 18.76
C LYS A 72 5.75 1.33 18.05
N ILE A 73 6.92 1.85 18.39
CA ILE A 73 8.19 1.37 17.84
C ILE A 73 8.71 0.25 18.75
N GLY A 74 8.50 -1.00 18.34
CA GLY A 74 8.78 -2.19 19.16
C GLY A 74 10.05 -2.95 18.79
N LYS A 75 10.76 -2.53 17.70
CA LYS A 75 11.89 -3.30 17.16
C LYS A 75 12.95 -2.38 16.56
N ASP A 76 14.21 -2.87 16.52
CA ASP A 76 15.38 -2.20 15.91
C ASP A 76 15.57 -0.74 16.38
N PRO A 77 15.58 -0.47 17.71
CA PRO A 77 15.54 0.89 18.24
C PRO A 77 16.75 1.74 17.83
N GLN A 78 17.88 1.13 17.49
CA GLN A 78 19.09 1.79 17.03
C GLN A 78 18.92 2.48 15.66
N VAL A 79 17.93 2.06 14.87
CA VAL A 79 17.61 2.65 13.54
C VAL A 79 16.24 3.30 13.57
N CYS A 80 15.23 2.59 14.09
CA CYS A 80 13.84 3.07 14.11
C CYS A 80 13.59 4.10 15.23
N GLY A 81 14.45 4.17 16.25
CA GLY A 81 14.24 4.97 17.45
C GLY A 81 13.37 4.24 18.50
N THR A 82 13.15 4.89 19.63
CA THR A 82 12.38 4.34 20.78
C THR A 82 11.11 5.11 21.08
N ALA A 83 10.98 6.30 20.49
CA ALA A 83 9.81 7.16 20.74
C ALA A 83 8.64 6.72 19.84
N ASP A 84 7.45 6.65 20.43
CA ASP A 84 6.22 6.51 19.68
C ASP A 84 6.09 7.61 18.63
N ARG A 85 5.52 7.29 17.46
CA ARG A 85 5.31 8.22 16.36
C ARG A 85 3.83 8.49 16.14
N GLU A 86 3.52 9.70 15.75
CA GLU A 86 2.14 10.02 15.36
C GLU A 86 1.73 9.21 14.12
N SER A 87 0.44 8.90 14.04
CA SER A 87 -0.15 8.25 12.88
C SER A 87 0.03 9.11 11.64
N GLN A 88 0.34 8.47 10.51
CA GLN A 88 0.36 9.11 9.19
C GLN A 88 -0.97 8.95 8.43
N LYS A 89 -1.88 8.13 8.97
CA LYS A 89 -3.15 7.80 8.31
C LYS A 89 -4.14 8.95 8.24
N LEU A 90 -4.05 9.90 9.19
CA LEU A 90 -4.95 11.05 9.24
C LEU A 90 -4.17 12.29 9.66
N ILE A 91 -3.79 13.09 8.69
CA ILE A 91 -3.08 14.36 8.91
C ILE A 91 -3.98 15.50 8.45
N ALA A 92 -4.49 16.25 9.41
CA ALA A 92 -5.28 17.45 9.13
C ALA A 92 -4.72 18.64 9.88
N ASN A 93 -4.72 19.81 9.26
CA ASN A 93 -4.30 21.04 9.90
C ASN A 93 -5.40 21.63 10.80
N LYS A 94 -5.09 22.72 11.50
CA LYS A 94 -6.03 23.38 12.44
C LYS A 94 -7.32 23.89 11.81
N THR A 95 -7.33 24.11 10.49
CA THR A 95 -8.51 24.57 9.75
C THR A 95 -9.24 23.40 9.06
N GLY A 96 -8.83 22.18 9.34
CA GLY A 96 -9.44 20.97 8.77
C GLY A 96 -8.88 20.58 7.40
N GLY A 97 -7.90 21.30 6.83
CA GLY A 97 -7.27 20.93 5.56
C GLY A 97 -6.62 19.54 5.67
N LEU A 98 -7.04 18.63 4.79
CA LEU A 98 -6.69 17.20 4.86
C LEU A 98 -5.54 16.88 3.90
N LYS A 99 -4.38 16.45 4.45
CA LYS A 99 -3.22 16.03 3.67
C LYS A 99 -3.41 14.61 3.11
N ASN A 100 -2.73 14.31 1.99
CA ASN A 100 -2.71 12.98 1.37
C ASN A 100 -4.05 12.48 0.82
N ALA A 101 -5.04 13.32 0.64
CA ALA A 101 -6.20 12.95 -0.15
C ALA A 101 -5.80 12.91 -1.64
N VAL A 102 -6.10 11.82 -2.32
CA VAL A 102 -5.82 11.66 -3.75
C VAL A 102 -7.09 11.95 -4.54
N VAL A 103 -7.01 12.95 -5.41
CA VAL A 103 -8.11 13.37 -6.29
C VAL A 103 -7.82 12.87 -7.69
N ILE A 104 -8.72 12.10 -8.29
CA ILE A 104 -8.53 11.44 -9.59
C ILE A 104 -9.73 11.75 -10.47
N VAL A 105 -9.48 12.25 -11.68
CA VAL A 105 -10.51 12.38 -12.71
C VAL A 105 -10.65 11.08 -13.46
N GLU A 106 -11.78 10.43 -13.32
CA GLU A 106 -12.04 9.13 -13.93
C GLU A 106 -12.52 9.24 -15.38
N GLY A 107 -12.21 8.21 -16.18
CA GLY A 107 -12.76 8.05 -17.52
C GLY A 107 -12.18 8.95 -18.60
N VAL A 108 -11.12 9.72 -18.32
CA VAL A 108 -10.44 10.52 -19.35
C VAL A 108 -9.73 9.59 -20.33
N LYS A 109 -10.09 9.72 -21.63
CA LYS A 109 -9.58 8.83 -22.68
C LYS A 109 -8.38 9.39 -23.45
N ARG A 110 -8.22 10.73 -23.44
CA ARG A 110 -7.13 11.40 -24.14
C ARG A 110 -6.76 12.72 -23.49
N GLY A 111 -5.54 13.18 -23.70
CA GLY A 111 -5.05 14.46 -23.21
C GLY A 111 -3.54 14.46 -22.98
N LYS A 112 -3.06 15.23 -21.99
CA LYS A 112 -1.63 15.40 -21.71
C LYS A 112 -0.93 14.08 -21.36
N ALA A 113 0.40 14.07 -21.51
CA ALA A 113 1.22 12.91 -21.13
C ALA A 113 1.20 12.70 -19.60
N MET A 114 1.42 11.44 -19.20
CA MET A 114 1.60 11.06 -17.79
C MET A 114 2.80 11.79 -17.19
N PRO A 115 2.68 12.42 -16.01
CA PRO A 115 3.81 13.07 -15.35
C PRO A 115 4.97 12.11 -15.08
N SER A 116 6.21 12.59 -15.22
CA SER A 116 7.43 11.81 -14.99
C SER A 116 7.47 11.19 -13.58
N ALA A 117 6.98 11.91 -12.57
CA ALA A 117 6.91 11.40 -11.19
C ALA A 117 6.06 10.13 -11.05
N ALA A 118 4.95 10.02 -11.80
CA ALA A 118 4.12 8.82 -11.80
C ALA A 118 4.73 7.67 -12.63
N GLN A 119 5.54 8.00 -13.64
CA GLN A 119 6.26 7.00 -14.46
C GLN A 119 7.49 6.44 -13.76
N ASN A 120 8.08 7.19 -12.81
CA ASN A 120 9.29 6.86 -12.07
C ASN A 120 9.00 6.86 -10.55
N ALA A 121 7.92 6.23 -10.16
CA ALA A 121 7.52 6.15 -8.76
C ALA A 121 8.55 5.38 -7.92
N GLU A 122 8.79 5.84 -6.71
CA GLU A 122 9.68 5.20 -5.74
C GLU A 122 9.04 5.21 -4.35
N ILE A 123 9.20 4.12 -3.62
CA ILE A 123 9.02 4.06 -2.17
C ILE A 123 10.37 3.77 -1.53
N ASP A 124 10.79 4.63 -0.61
CA ASP A 124 11.99 4.43 0.20
C ASP A 124 11.60 4.01 1.63
N GLN A 125 12.26 2.98 2.13
CA GLN A 125 12.21 2.55 3.52
C GLN A 125 13.34 3.26 4.26
N ASN A 126 13.00 4.33 4.98
CA ASN A 126 13.96 5.21 5.61
C ASN A 126 13.49 5.59 7.03
N LYS A 127 14.34 5.35 8.02
CA LYS A 127 14.02 5.49 9.45
C LYS A 127 12.77 4.69 9.85
N CYS A 128 12.63 3.49 9.26
CA CYS A 128 11.52 2.58 9.48
C CYS A 128 10.15 3.21 9.16
N GLU A 129 10.09 3.93 8.05
CA GLU A 129 8.88 4.47 7.44
C GLU A 129 8.92 4.26 5.93
N TYR A 130 7.77 4.12 5.28
CA TYR A 130 7.64 4.23 3.83
C TYR A 130 7.49 5.68 3.43
N LEU A 131 8.38 6.16 2.55
CA LEU A 131 8.41 7.53 2.06
C LEU A 131 8.32 7.56 0.53
N PRO A 132 7.37 8.31 -0.06
CA PRO A 132 6.28 9.00 0.63
C PRO A 132 5.25 8.01 1.21
N HIS A 133 4.47 8.43 2.21
CA HIS A 133 3.40 7.60 2.80
C HIS A 133 2.29 7.25 1.79
N VAL A 134 1.97 8.19 0.90
CA VAL A 134 1.06 8.00 -0.23
C VAL A 134 1.81 8.29 -1.52
N GLN A 135 2.03 7.28 -2.34
CA GLN A 135 2.69 7.35 -3.64
C GLN A 135 1.67 7.19 -4.76
N VAL A 136 1.73 8.05 -5.78
CA VAL A 136 0.97 7.85 -7.01
C VAL A 136 1.89 7.33 -8.11
N MET A 137 1.45 6.31 -8.86
CA MET A 137 2.17 5.77 -10.00
C MET A 137 1.24 5.53 -11.20
N ALA A 138 1.83 5.52 -12.38
CA ALA A 138 1.11 5.14 -13.60
C ALA A 138 1.00 3.60 -13.70
N VAL A 139 -0.15 3.12 -14.13
CA VAL A 139 -0.34 1.71 -14.45
C VAL A 139 0.60 1.28 -15.58
N ASN A 140 1.00 0.00 -15.59
CA ASN A 140 1.96 -0.59 -16.53
C ASN A 140 3.40 -0.03 -16.43
N THR A 141 3.73 0.74 -15.40
CA THR A 141 5.09 1.19 -15.09
C THR A 141 5.70 0.37 -13.94
N GLU A 142 6.99 0.59 -13.69
CA GLU A 142 7.69 -0.01 -12.57
C GLU A 142 7.77 0.98 -11.41
N ILE A 143 7.52 0.50 -10.20
CA ILE A 143 7.84 1.23 -8.98
C ILE A 143 9.19 0.75 -8.42
N ALA A 144 10.06 1.70 -8.07
CA ALA A 144 11.30 1.40 -7.37
C ALA A 144 11.02 1.26 -5.86
N LEU A 145 11.56 0.20 -5.27
CA LEU A 145 11.43 -0.15 -3.86
C LEU A 145 12.83 -0.11 -3.26
N ARG A 146 13.12 0.94 -2.49
CA ARG A 146 14.44 1.19 -1.90
C ARG A 146 14.43 0.84 -0.42
N ASN A 147 15.54 0.28 0.08
CA ASN A 147 15.84 0.21 1.50
C ASN A 147 17.04 1.13 1.82
N SER A 148 16.81 2.26 2.46
CA SER A 148 17.86 3.19 2.90
C SER A 148 18.35 2.94 4.32
N ASP A 149 17.68 2.06 5.07
CA ASP A 149 18.07 1.71 6.43
C ASP A 149 19.08 0.55 6.46
N PRO A 150 20.01 0.52 7.44
CA PRO A 150 21.00 -0.55 7.59
C PRO A 150 20.44 -1.81 8.30
N ILE A 151 19.16 -2.11 8.12
CA ILE A 151 18.48 -3.26 8.71
C ILE A 151 17.57 -3.95 7.69
N LEU A 152 17.12 -5.15 8.03
CA LEU A 152 16.13 -5.87 7.25
C LEU A 152 14.78 -5.14 7.29
N HIS A 153 14.27 -4.79 6.15
CA HIS A 153 12.87 -4.49 5.92
C HIS A 153 12.22 -5.52 5.01
N ASN A 154 10.91 -5.49 5.00
CA ASN A 154 10.07 -6.24 4.07
C ASN A 154 9.12 -5.25 3.41
N ILE A 155 8.74 -5.50 2.17
CA ILE A 155 7.71 -4.74 1.51
C ILE A 155 6.71 -5.68 0.86
N GLN A 156 5.48 -5.60 1.33
CA GLN A 156 4.35 -6.40 0.83
C GLN A 156 3.26 -5.48 0.31
N PHE A 157 2.81 -5.77 -0.92
CA PHE A 157 1.75 -5.03 -1.60
C PHE A 157 0.47 -5.82 -1.61
N PHE A 158 -0.64 -5.16 -1.27
CA PHE A 158 -1.98 -5.72 -1.30
C PHE A 158 -2.92 -4.88 -2.16
N GLN A 159 -3.61 -5.52 -3.10
CA GLN A 159 -4.73 -4.90 -3.80
C GLN A 159 -6.03 -5.59 -3.37
N GLY A 160 -6.81 -4.91 -2.53
CA GLY A 160 -7.88 -5.56 -1.77
C GLY A 160 -7.31 -6.61 -0.82
N ASP A 161 -7.80 -7.86 -0.93
CA ASP A 161 -7.35 -8.99 -0.12
C ASP A 161 -6.30 -9.86 -0.84
N ASN A 162 -5.84 -9.43 -2.02
CA ASN A 162 -4.83 -10.16 -2.77
C ASN A 162 -3.44 -9.59 -2.48
N SER A 163 -2.53 -10.42 -2.00
CA SER A 163 -1.09 -10.10 -1.94
C SER A 163 -0.53 -10.16 -3.36
N LEU A 164 -0.04 -9.03 -3.87
CA LEU A 164 0.60 -8.97 -5.19
C LEU A 164 2.02 -9.53 -5.15
N PHE A 165 2.74 -9.21 -4.11
CA PHE A 165 4.07 -9.76 -3.78
C PHE A 165 4.43 -9.45 -2.34
N ASN A 166 5.39 -10.23 -1.82
CA ASN A 166 6.02 -10.07 -0.53
C ASN A 166 7.54 -10.21 -0.71
N MET A 167 8.32 -9.22 -0.30
CA MET A 167 9.75 -9.18 -0.60
C MET A 167 10.58 -8.67 0.57
N ALA A 168 11.56 -9.46 0.98
CA ALA A 168 12.56 -9.05 1.96
C ALA A 168 13.66 -8.19 1.31
N GLN A 169 14.08 -7.14 1.99
CA GLN A 169 15.16 -6.24 1.59
C GLN A 169 16.18 -6.09 2.74
N PRO A 170 17.13 -7.03 2.87
CA PRO A 170 18.06 -7.04 4.01
C PRO A 170 19.24 -6.07 3.89
N VAL A 171 19.49 -5.51 2.72
CA VAL A 171 20.71 -4.75 2.44
C VAL A 171 20.40 -3.27 2.29
N GLN A 172 21.13 -2.43 3.03
CA GLN A 172 21.06 -0.97 2.87
C GLN A 172 21.43 -0.54 1.43
N GLY A 173 20.63 0.35 0.86
CA GLY A 173 20.78 0.82 -0.52
C GLY A 173 20.23 -0.13 -1.58
N GLN A 174 19.70 -1.29 -1.18
CA GLN A 174 19.05 -2.21 -2.11
C GLN A 174 17.86 -1.54 -2.78
N VAL A 175 17.77 -1.69 -4.11
CA VAL A 175 16.64 -1.22 -4.92
C VAL A 175 16.13 -2.36 -5.76
N ASN A 176 14.86 -2.66 -5.59
CA ASN A 176 14.14 -3.62 -6.43
C ASN A 176 13.07 -2.88 -7.23
N LYS A 177 12.68 -3.41 -8.37
CA LYS A 177 11.61 -2.85 -9.18
C LYS A 177 10.48 -3.86 -9.35
N ARG A 178 9.25 -3.38 -9.36
CA ARG A 178 8.06 -4.19 -9.62
C ARG A 178 7.12 -3.45 -10.57
N LYS A 179 6.72 -4.13 -11.62
CA LYS A 179 5.70 -3.65 -12.53
C LYS A 179 4.32 -3.85 -11.93
N ILE A 180 3.46 -2.82 -12.02
CA ILE A 180 2.06 -2.88 -11.60
C ILE A 180 1.19 -2.65 -12.84
N ASP A 181 0.38 -3.62 -13.18
CA ASP A 181 -0.40 -3.66 -14.43
C ASP A 181 -1.90 -3.37 -14.24
N LYS A 182 -2.36 -3.19 -12.99
CA LYS A 182 -3.75 -2.93 -12.68
C LYS A 182 -3.91 -1.64 -11.86
N ALA A 183 -4.75 -0.73 -12.37
CA ALA A 183 -5.10 0.50 -11.65
C ALA A 183 -5.87 0.21 -10.36
N GLY A 184 -5.77 1.11 -9.38
CA GLY A 184 -6.45 1.03 -8.10
C GLY A 184 -5.56 1.31 -6.91
N ASN A 185 -6.08 1.07 -5.73
CA ASN A 185 -5.38 1.32 -4.47
C ASN A 185 -4.62 0.07 -4.03
N ILE A 186 -3.36 0.24 -3.70
CA ILE A 186 -2.49 -0.79 -3.13
C ILE A 186 -2.11 -0.34 -1.72
N TYR A 187 -2.39 -1.19 -0.75
CA TYR A 187 -1.89 -1.03 0.61
C TYR A 187 -0.51 -1.68 0.73
N VAL A 188 0.38 -1.01 1.45
CA VAL A 188 1.76 -1.45 1.63
C VAL A 188 2.05 -1.63 3.12
N GLU A 189 2.64 -2.76 3.49
CA GLU A 189 3.06 -3.01 4.87
C GLU A 189 4.41 -3.74 4.94
N CYS A 190 5.06 -3.64 6.10
CA CYS A 190 6.27 -4.38 6.43
C CYS A 190 5.95 -5.52 7.39
N ALA A 191 6.27 -6.77 7.00
CA ALA A 191 6.09 -7.94 7.86
C ALA A 191 7.07 -8.00 9.05
N VAL A 192 8.10 -7.13 9.07
CA VAL A 192 9.12 -7.07 10.14
C VAL A 192 8.79 -5.99 11.16
N HIS A 193 8.21 -4.86 10.71
CA HIS A 193 7.91 -3.68 11.48
C HIS A 193 6.44 -3.30 11.26
N GLY A 194 5.53 -3.83 12.06
CA GLY A 194 4.08 -3.75 11.87
C GLY A 194 3.51 -2.34 11.78
N TRP A 195 4.24 -1.34 12.32
CA TRP A 195 3.87 0.08 12.21
C TRP A 195 4.24 0.73 10.86
N MET A 196 5.07 0.06 10.00
CA MET A 196 5.42 0.58 8.68
C MET A 196 4.32 0.26 7.68
N GLN A 197 3.56 1.26 7.35
CA GLN A 197 2.41 1.17 6.42
C GLN A 197 2.45 2.34 5.43
N GLY A 198 1.84 2.16 4.27
CA GLY A 198 1.73 3.17 3.24
C GLY A 198 0.74 2.77 2.15
N ASN A 199 0.61 3.63 1.14
CA ASN A 199 -0.31 3.39 0.04
C ASN A 199 0.30 3.75 -1.32
N VAL A 200 0.00 2.95 -2.33
CA VAL A 200 0.29 3.24 -3.73
C VAL A 200 -1.02 3.35 -4.49
N ILE A 201 -1.24 4.51 -5.08
CA ILE A 201 -2.41 4.76 -5.92
C ILE A 201 -1.98 4.63 -7.38
N VAL A 202 -2.47 3.61 -8.05
CA VAL A 202 -2.14 3.32 -9.45
C VAL A 202 -3.19 3.94 -10.34
N VAL A 203 -2.77 4.90 -11.17
CA VAL A 203 -3.65 5.67 -12.05
C VAL A 203 -3.45 5.30 -13.52
N ASP A 204 -4.51 5.39 -14.30
CA ASP A 204 -4.54 5.08 -15.74
C ASP A 204 -4.48 6.31 -16.64
N ASN A 205 -4.57 7.51 -16.06
CA ASN A 205 -4.53 8.77 -16.75
C ASN A 205 -3.80 9.85 -15.92
N PRO A 206 -3.33 10.96 -16.51
CA PRO A 206 -2.52 11.97 -15.86
C PRO A 206 -3.29 13.01 -15.03
N TYR A 207 -4.61 12.89 -14.93
CA TYR A 207 -5.45 13.88 -14.29
C TYR A 207 -5.77 13.49 -12.85
N TYR A 208 -4.75 13.64 -12.02
CA TYR A 208 -4.82 13.41 -10.57
C TYR A 208 -4.03 14.48 -9.81
N ALA A 209 -4.30 14.61 -8.53
CA ALA A 209 -3.51 15.41 -7.60
C ALA A 209 -3.54 14.78 -6.20
N VAL A 210 -2.53 15.08 -5.40
CA VAL A 210 -2.49 14.73 -3.98
C VAL A 210 -2.57 16.02 -3.19
N SER A 211 -3.47 16.10 -2.21
CA SER A 211 -3.63 17.30 -1.40
C SER A 211 -2.44 17.56 -0.47
N ASP A 212 -2.07 18.82 -0.37
CA ASP A 212 -0.97 19.32 0.49
C ASP A 212 -1.36 19.39 1.99
N GLU A 213 -0.49 19.96 2.83
CA GLU A 213 -0.73 20.16 4.25
C GLU A 213 -1.96 21.05 4.57
N ASN A 214 -2.42 21.82 3.59
CA ASN A 214 -3.59 22.69 3.71
C ASN A 214 -4.85 22.08 3.07
N GLY A 215 -4.73 20.84 2.59
CA GLY A 215 -5.78 20.15 1.85
C GLY A 215 -5.94 20.65 0.41
N LYS A 216 -5.05 21.53 -0.09
CA LYS A 216 -5.15 22.11 -1.43
C LYS A 216 -4.69 21.14 -2.50
N PHE A 217 -5.39 21.15 -3.64
CA PHE A 217 -5.03 20.38 -4.83
C PHE A 217 -5.34 21.18 -6.10
N SER A 218 -4.70 20.83 -7.21
CA SER A 218 -4.99 21.38 -8.54
C SER A 218 -4.68 20.36 -9.63
N ILE A 219 -5.61 20.19 -10.57
CA ILE A 219 -5.49 19.36 -11.76
C ILE A 219 -5.67 20.26 -12.98
N THR A 220 -4.64 20.41 -13.80
CA THR A 220 -4.59 21.33 -14.93
C THR A 220 -4.66 20.60 -16.28
N ASP A 221 -4.93 21.39 -17.33
CA ASP A 221 -4.96 20.93 -18.73
C ASP A 221 -5.95 19.79 -18.96
N LEU A 222 -7.05 19.77 -18.22
CA LEU A 222 -8.12 18.80 -18.40
C LEU A 222 -9.00 19.24 -19.60
N PRO A 223 -9.20 18.38 -20.63
CA PRO A 223 -10.10 18.69 -21.72
C PRO A 223 -11.49 19.10 -21.22
N PRO A 224 -12.18 20.04 -21.88
CA PRO A 224 -13.55 20.38 -21.52
C PRO A 224 -14.47 19.16 -21.57
N GLY A 225 -15.34 18.99 -20.57
CA GLY A 225 -16.22 17.81 -20.48
C GLY A 225 -16.87 17.65 -19.12
N LYS A 226 -17.68 16.61 -19.00
CA LYS A 226 -18.24 16.15 -17.72
C LYS A 226 -17.47 14.94 -17.26
N TYR A 227 -17.08 14.93 -15.99
CA TYR A 227 -16.23 13.92 -15.41
C TYR A 227 -16.72 13.49 -14.03
N GLN A 228 -16.46 12.24 -13.68
CA GLN A 228 -16.50 11.78 -12.31
C GLN A 228 -15.14 12.05 -11.67
N VAL A 229 -15.10 12.75 -10.55
CA VAL A 229 -13.89 13.00 -9.77
C VAL A 229 -13.98 12.18 -8.51
N LYS A 230 -13.10 11.19 -8.41
CA LYS A 230 -12.95 10.38 -7.21
C LYS A 230 -11.97 11.04 -6.25
N ILE A 231 -12.36 11.16 -4.98
CA ILE A 231 -11.53 11.58 -3.86
C ILE A 231 -11.33 10.36 -2.97
N TRP A 232 -10.10 9.97 -2.78
CA TRP A 232 -9.73 8.87 -1.88
C TRP A 232 -8.83 9.39 -0.77
N HIS A 233 -9.04 8.90 0.44
CA HIS A 233 -8.17 9.15 1.58
C HIS A 233 -8.07 7.89 2.45
N GLU A 234 -6.86 7.51 2.85
CA GLU A 234 -6.56 6.26 3.55
C GLU A 234 -7.48 6.00 4.75
N TYR A 235 -7.65 7.00 5.59
CA TYR A 235 -8.41 6.84 6.84
C TYR A 235 -9.92 7.07 6.65
N VAL A 236 -10.28 8.07 5.85
CA VAL A 236 -11.68 8.51 5.75
C VAL A 236 -12.47 7.68 4.74
N GLY A 237 -11.80 7.12 3.74
CA GLY A 237 -12.44 6.35 2.66
C GLY A 237 -12.51 7.12 1.36
N GLU A 238 -13.50 6.79 0.51
CA GLU A 238 -13.61 7.40 -0.81
C GLU A 238 -15.02 7.90 -1.12
N MET A 239 -15.09 8.91 -2.01
CA MET A 239 -16.32 9.42 -2.59
C MET A 239 -16.07 9.89 -4.01
N THR A 240 -17.16 10.06 -4.76
CA THR A 240 -17.13 10.55 -6.15
C THR A 240 -18.06 11.73 -6.30
N GLN A 241 -17.62 12.74 -7.07
CA GLN A 241 -18.38 13.94 -7.38
C GLN A 241 -18.34 14.22 -8.90
N GLU A 242 -19.49 14.47 -9.51
CA GLU A 242 -19.53 14.95 -10.90
C GLU A 242 -19.08 16.41 -10.98
N VAL A 243 -18.23 16.72 -11.96
CA VAL A 243 -17.81 18.08 -12.29
C VAL A 243 -17.93 18.34 -13.79
N THR A 244 -18.21 19.59 -14.15
CA THR A 244 -18.20 20.06 -15.54
C THR A 244 -17.03 21.01 -15.72
N VAL A 245 -16.09 20.66 -16.59
CA VAL A 245 -14.92 21.46 -16.92
C VAL A 245 -15.16 22.24 -18.18
N SER A 246 -14.98 23.56 -18.12
CA SER A 246 -15.06 24.47 -19.25
C SER A 246 -13.67 24.84 -19.75
N ALA A 247 -13.59 25.18 -21.05
CA ALA A 247 -12.33 25.59 -21.67
C ALA A 247 -11.67 26.76 -20.94
N LYS A 248 -10.38 26.67 -20.65
CA LYS A 248 -9.53 27.72 -20.05
C LYS A 248 -10.10 28.32 -18.75
N THR A 249 -10.93 27.56 -18.03
CA THR A 249 -11.59 27.99 -16.81
C THR A 249 -11.22 27.04 -15.67
N GLU A 250 -11.06 27.60 -14.46
CA GLU A 250 -10.94 26.79 -13.26
C GLU A 250 -12.34 26.44 -12.75
N THR A 251 -12.55 25.13 -12.52
CA THR A 251 -13.74 24.58 -11.86
C THR A 251 -13.41 24.38 -10.39
N PRO A 252 -14.03 25.11 -9.46
CA PRO A 252 -13.77 24.94 -8.04
C PRO A 252 -14.39 23.63 -7.54
N LEU A 253 -13.61 22.86 -6.77
CA LEU A 253 -14.05 21.63 -6.13
C LEU A 253 -13.57 21.60 -4.67
N ASN A 254 -14.37 22.15 -3.77
CA ASN A 254 -14.13 22.09 -2.33
C ASN A 254 -14.98 20.98 -1.72
N MET A 255 -14.34 20.02 -1.05
CA MET A 255 -15.00 18.83 -0.52
C MET A 255 -14.71 18.67 0.97
N ASP A 256 -15.79 18.50 1.75
CA ASP A 256 -15.71 18.17 3.17
C ASP A 256 -16.04 16.69 3.37
N LEU A 257 -15.07 15.92 3.89
CA LEU A 257 -15.21 14.48 4.04
C LEU A 257 -15.82 14.05 5.38
N LYS A 258 -16.44 14.96 6.14
CA LYS A 258 -17.03 14.68 7.46
C LYS A 258 -18.03 13.52 7.46
N ASP A 259 -18.85 13.42 6.40
CA ASP A 259 -19.88 12.39 6.31
C ASP A 259 -19.30 11.00 6.09
N LEU A 260 -18.14 10.90 5.41
CA LEU A 260 -17.39 9.64 5.32
C LEU A 260 -16.82 9.24 6.69
N LEU A 261 -16.26 10.19 7.42
CA LEU A 261 -15.78 9.94 8.78
C LEU A 261 -16.91 9.48 9.70
N ALA A 262 -18.07 10.13 9.64
CA ALA A 262 -19.26 9.76 10.41
C ALA A 262 -19.74 8.33 10.07
N LYS A 263 -19.71 7.93 8.80
CA LYS A 263 -20.02 6.56 8.37
C LYS A 263 -19.02 5.54 8.91
N LYS A 264 -17.73 5.88 8.94
CA LYS A 264 -16.69 5.02 9.51
C LYS A 264 -16.86 4.84 11.02
N ALA A 265 -17.25 5.90 11.74
CA ALA A 265 -17.47 5.88 13.17
C ALA A 265 -18.78 5.20 13.58
N ALA A 266 -19.74 5.08 12.67
CA ALA A 266 -20.97 4.34 12.92
C ALA A 266 -20.65 2.85 13.12
N PRO A 267 -21.13 2.20 14.20
CA PRO A 267 -20.91 0.77 14.38
C PRO A 267 -21.47 0.04 13.14
N ALA A 268 -20.66 -0.83 12.55
CA ALA A 268 -21.15 -1.72 11.50
C ALA A 268 -22.36 -2.46 12.08
N ILE A 269 -23.55 -2.24 11.52
CA ILE A 269 -24.75 -2.98 11.88
C ILE A 269 -24.55 -4.41 11.36
N THR A 270 -23.79 -5.19 12.10
CA THR A 270 -23.83 -6.64 11.96
C THR A 270 -25.15 -7.08 12.56
N SER A 271 -26.06 -7.52 11.70
CA SER A 271 -27.28 -8.21 12.12
C SER A 271 -26.88 -9.52 12.80
N ALA A 272 -26.63 -9.46 14.10
CA ALA A 272 -26.74 -10.55 15.07
C ALA A 272 -26.52 -9.95 16.48
N ALA A 273 -27.56 -9.99 17.30
CA ALA A 273 -27.60 -9.44 18.64
C ALA A 273 -26.48 -9.98 19.54
N GLY A 274 -25.60 -9.07 19.96
CA GLY A 274 -24.61 -9.29 21.01
C GLY A 274 -24.17 -7.93 21.52
N THR A 275 -24.44 -7.65 22.78
CA THR A 275 -24.24 -6.41 23.50
C THR A 275 -22.81 -5.86 23.36
N PRO A 276 -22.59 -4.53 23.10
CA PRO A 276 -21.25 -3.98 22.95
C PRO A 276 -20.54 -3.92 24.31
N ALA A 277 -19.37 -4.54 24.39
CA ALA A 277 -18.45 -4.32 25.49
C ALA A 277 -17.72 -2.98 25.28
N ALA A 278 -17.71 -2.17 26.33
CA ALA A 278 -17.12 -0.84 26.37
C ALA A 278 -15.62 -0.86 26.03
N ALA A 279 -15.19 0.15 25.24
CA ALA A 279 -13.79 0.39 24.91
C ALA A 279 -12.98 0.72 26.19
N GLY A 280 -11.82 0.07 26.32
CA GLY A 280 -10.70 0.59 27.11
C GLY A 280 -10.62 0.17 28.55
N ALA A 281 -10.26 -1.10 28.82
CA ALA A 281 -9.52 -1.47 30.03
C ALA A 281 -8.58 -2.63 29.68
N ALA A 282 -7.30 -2.48 30.00
CA ALA A 282 -6.36 -3.58 29.96
C ALA A 282 -6.88 -4.73 30.81
N VAL A 283 -7.11 -5.90 30.19
CA VAL A 283 -7.53 -7.10 30.91
C VAL A 283 -6.28 -7.74 31.49
N PRO A 284 -6.21 -7.98 32.83
CA PRO A 284 -5.10 -8.69 33.42
C PRO A 284 -5.11 -10.15 32.96
N ALA A 285 -3.91 -10.70 32.76
CA ALA A 285 -3.71 -12.12 32.47
C ALA A 285 -4.31 -12.96 33.60
N GLY A 286 -5.46 -13.55 33.36
CA GLY A 286 -6.17 -14.35 34.32
C GLY A 286 -7.09 -15.35 33.61
N ASP A 287 -6.88 -16.61 33.96
CA ASP A 287 -7.70 -17.81 33.74
C ASP A 287 -8.79 -17.72 32.63
N SER A 288 -8.49 -18.37 31.50
CA SER A 288 -9.37 -18.51 30.37
C SER A 288 -10.49 -19.56 30.65
N ASN A 289 -11.40 -19.27 31.57
CA ASN A 289 -12.59 -20.11 31.83
C ASN A 289 -13.89 -19.31 31.79
N THR A 290 -14.02 -18.36 30.84
CA THR A 290 -15.32 -17.76 30.51
C THR A 290 -15.96 -18.56 29.39
N LYS A 291 -16.93 -19.38 29.76
CA LYS A 291 -17.78 -20.17 28.84
C LYS A 291 -18.56 -19.22 27.89
N PRO A 292 -18.26 -19.20 26.58
CA PRO A 292 -19.08 -18.47 25.62
C PRO A 292 -20.47 -19.12 25.50
N ALA A 293 -21.47 -18.33 25.19
CA ALA A 293 -22.78 -18.82 24.85
C ALA A 293 -22.72 -19.46 23.44
N GLY A 294 -22.67 -20.79 23.37
CA GLY A 294 -22.54 -21.57 22.16
C GLY A 294 -21.14 -22.20 21.98
N ASN A 295 -21.02 -23.11 21.02
CA ASN A 295 -19.76 -23.81 20.68
C ASN A 295 -18.77 -22.90 19.90
N GLU A 296 -18.59 -21.65 20.29
CA GLU A 296 -17.62 -20.72 19.66
C GLU A 296 -16.49 -20.39 20.63
N VAL A 297 -15.24 -20.39 20.12
CA VAL A 297 -14.02 -20.00 20.82
C VAL A 297 -13.32 -18.92 20.03
N VAL A 298 -12.85 -17.87 20.72
CA VAL A 298 -12.16 -16.75 20.09
C VAL A 298 -10.64 -16.90 20.22
N VAL A 299 -9.94 -16.65 19.11
CA VAL A 299 -8.47 -16.50 19.05
C VAL A 299 -8.17 -15.08 18.58
N GLN A 300 -7.45 -14.32 19.38
CA GLN A 300 -6.99 -12.99 19.02
C GLN A 300 -5.71 -13.08 18.19
N MET A 301 -5.59 -12.18 17.24
CA MET A 301 -4.38 -11.97 16.43
C MET A 301 -3.85 -10.58 16.73
N HIS A 302 -2.62 -10.49 17.20
CA HIS A 302 -2.06 -9.21 17.62
C HIS A 302 -0.53 -9.16 17.60
N GLU A 303 0.01 -7.96 17.73
CA GLU A 303 1.42 -7.68 17.93
C GLU A 303 1.71 -7.46 19.42
N VAL A 304 2.84 -7.98 19.92
CA VAL A 304 3.35 -7.70 21.27
C VAL A 304 4.54 -6.76 21.18
N PRO A 305 4.39 -5.48 21.53
CA PRO A 305 5.48 -4.51 21.47
C PRO A 305 6.63 -4.88 22.42
N GLY A 306 7.88 -4.74 21.95
CA GLY A 306 9.08 -4.84 22.78
C GLY A 306 9.57 -6.26 23.10
N SER A 307 9.02 -7.31 22.54
CA SER A 307 9.57 -8.66 22.66
C SER A 307 10.74 -8.87 21.69
N ALA A 308 11.85 -9.41 22.21
CA ALA A 308 12.95 -9.90 21.39
C ALA A 308 12.52 -11.23 20.74
N GLY A 309 12.01 -11.21 19.51
CA GLY A 309 11.55 -12.42 18.82
C GLY A 309 10.27 -12.19 18.02
N ALA A 310 9.43 -13.23 17.94
CA ALA A 310 8.15 -13.14 17.26
C ALA A 310 7.25 -12.12 17.94
N ASN A 311 7.02 -11.03 17.28
CA ASN A 311 6.18 -9.93 17.79
C ASN A 311 4.70 -10.14 17.45
N PHE A 312 4.36 -11.18 16.67
CA PHE A 312 3.01 -11.43 16.16
C PHE A 312 2.51 -12.77 16.69
N LEU A 313 1.34 -12.78 17.31
CA LEU A 313 0.82 -13.93 18.04
C LEU A 313 -0.64 -14.24 17.71
N TYR A 314 -0.98 -15.53 17.86
CA TYR A 314 -2.34 -15.98 18.15
C TYR A 314 -2.49 -16.15 19.65
N GLU A 315 -3.56 -15.63 20.23
CA GLU A 315 -3.82 -15.79 21.65
C GLU A 315 -5.25 -16.34 21.90
N PRO A 316 -5.37 -17.58 22.41
CA PRO A 316 -4.28 -18.52 22.73
C PRO A 316 -3.65 -19.13 21.46
N ALA A 317 -2.31 -19.36 21.47
CA ALA A 317 -1.59 -20.03 20.37
C ALA A 317 -1.88 -21.53 20.30
N ASN A 318 -2.21 -22.14 21.43
CA ASN A 318 -2.56 -23.56 21.53
C ASN A 318 -3.95 -23.71 22.13
N LEU A 319 -4.82 -24.40 21.42
CA LEU A 319 -6.21 -24.56 21.78
C LEU A 319 -6.63 -26.03 21.75
N THR A 320 -7.41 -26.48 22.75
CA THR A 320 -8.07 -27.78 22.74
C THR A 320 -9.58 -27.57 22.74
N ILE A 321 -10.28 -28.11 21.74
CA ILE A 321 -11.72 -27.95 21.53
C ILE A 321 -12.38 -29.28 21.26
N LYS A 322 -13.72 -29.35 21.41
CA LYS A 322 -14.53 -30.50 21.00
C LYS A 322 -14.91 -30.42 19.53
N VAL A 323 -15.14 -31.57 18.92
CA VAL A 323 -15.76 -31.66 17.59
C VAL A 323 -17.06 -30.83 17.52
N GLY A 324 -17.21 -30.07 16.43
CA GLY A 324 -18.33 -29.18 16.21
C GLY A 324 -18.17 -27.78 16.77
N THR A 325 -17.03 -27.48 17.40
CA THR A 325 -16.70 -26.12 17.85
C THR A 325 -16.32 -25.23 16.66
N THR A 326 -16.81 -24.00 16.69
CA THR A 326 -16.38 -22.93 15.77
C THR A 326 -15.27 -22.11 16.43
N VAL A 327 -14.17 -21.90 15.72
CA VAL A 327 -13.12 -20.96 16.14
C VAL A 327 -13.29 -19.69 15.35
N LYS A 328 -13.24 -18.55 16.05
CA LYS A 328 -13.27 -17.22 15.48
C LYS A 328 -11.94 -16.54 15.72
N TRP A 329 -11.23 -16.24 14.65
CA TRP A 329 -10.05 -15.37 14.70
C TRP A 329 -10.45 -13.92 14.52
N ILE A 330 -9.94 -13.05 15.37
CA ILE A 330 -10.16 -11.61 15.30
C ILE A 330 -8.83 -10.85 15.39
N ASN A 331 -8.60 -9.92 14.46
CA ASN A 331 -7.42 -9.06 14.53
C ASN A 331 -7.68 -7.92 15.53
N VAL A 332 -6.86 -7.83 16.57
CA VAL A 332 -6.91 -6.82 17.62
C VAL A 332 -5.61 -6.00 17.72
N SER A 333 -4.82 -5.95 16.63
CA SER A 333 -3.53 -5.24 16.58
C SER A 333 -3.65 -3.71 16.68
N GLY A 334 -4.89 -3.17 16.69
CA GLY A 334 -5.14 -1.74 16.69
C GLY A 334 -5.11 -1.11 15.30
N GLU A 335 -5.53 0.15 15.19
CA GLU A 335 -5.61 0.88 13.90
C GLU A 335 -4.25 1.01 13.19
N GLU A 336 -3.16 1.06 13.93
CA GLU A 336 -1.81 1.16 13.41
C GLU A 336 -1.10 -0.20 13.29
N GLY A 337 -1.79 -1.29 13.62
CA GLY A 337 -1.25 -2.63 13.54
C GLY A 337 -1.39 -3.26 12.15
N PRO A 338 -0.65 -4.35 11.89
CA PRO A 338 -0.65 -5.05 10.62
C PRO A 338 -1.93 -5.86 10.40
N ARG A 339 -2.10 -6.31 9.16
CA ARG A 339 -3.08 -7.34 8.83
C ARG A 339 -2.58 -8.71 9.26
N HIS A 340 -3.52 -9.58 9.61
CA HIS A 340 -3.22 -10.98 9.94
C HIS A 340 -4.12 -11.93 9.17
N THR A 341 -3.62 -13.16 8.99
CA THR A 341 -4.42 -14.27 8.46
C THR A 341 -4.39 -15.46 9.42
N SER A 342 -5.33 -16.39 9.24
CA SER A 342 -5.28 -17.73 9.80
C SER A 342 -5.50 -18.71 8.65
N THR A 343 -4.51 -19.56 8.38
CA THR A 343 -4.59 -20.53 7.28
C THR A 343 -3.87 -21.83 7.62
N ASP A 344 -4.39 -22.95 7.13
CA ASP A 344 -3.71 -24.24 7.07
C ASP A 344 -3.37 -24.65 5.63
N ASP A 345 -3.47 -23.71 4.67
CA ASP A 345 -3.26 -24.01 3.26
C ASP A 345 -1.76 -24.22 2.96
N ALA A 346 -1.43 -25.45 2.59
CA ALA A 346 -0.07 -25.87 2.25
C ALA A 346 0.53 -25.10 1.04
N GLU A 347 -0.28 -24.40 0.23
CA GLU A 347 0.21 -23.55 -0.85
C GLU A 347 1.09 -22.39 -0.32
N TRP A 348 0.85 -21.96 0.92
CA TRP A 348 1.59 -20.91 1.61
C TRP A 348 2.60 -21.45 2.63
N GLU A 349 2.77 -22.78 2.68
CA GLU A 349 3.68 -23.44 3.60
C GLU A 349 5.15 -23.12 3.27
N THR A 350 5.92 -22.87 4.30
CA THR A 350 7.39 -22.77 4.25
C THR A 350 7.98 -23.70 5.30
N PRO A 351 9.30 -23.98 5.28
CA PRO A 351 9.92 -24.76 6.35
C PRO A 351 9.69 -24.18 7.76
N GLN A 352 9.43 -22.88 7.87
CA GLN A 352 9.15 -22.19 9.13
C GLN A 352 7.65 -22.14 9.47
N THR A 353 6.77 -22.45 8.51
CA THR A 353 5.32 -22.36 8.65
C THR A 353 4.66 -23.68 8.25
N PRO A 354 4.90 -24.78 9.00
CA PRO A 354 4.31 -26.06 8.66
C PRO A 354 2.81 -26.04 8.87
N ALA A 355 2.06 -26.44 7.87
CA ALA A 355 0.65 -26.73 7.99
C ALA A 355 0.42 -28.20 8.38
N MET A 356 -0.60 -28.47 9.16
CA MET A 356 -1.01 -29.82 9.49
C MET A 356 -2.54 -29.90 9.52
N LEU A 357 -3.07 -30.83 8.73
CA LEU A 357 -4.50 -31.04 8.62
C LEU A 357 -4.80 -32.56 8.82
N PRO A 358 -5.71 -32.95 9.74
CA PRO A 358 -6.13 -34.34 9.85
C PRO A 358 -6.78 -34.84 8.55
N PRO A 359 -6.62 -36.13 8.19
CA PRO A 359 -7.28 -36.69 7.02
C PRO A 359 -8.80 -36.49 7.02
N GLY A 360 -9.33 -35.96 5.95
CA GLY A 360 -10.75 -35.67 5.79
C GLY A 360 -11.23 -34.35 6.42
N ALA A 361 -10.36 -33.57 7.01
CA ALA A 361 -10.69 -32.24 7.49
C ALA A 361 -10.73 -31.23 6.33
N GLU A 362 -11.58 -30.22 6.49
CA GLU A 362 -11.73 -29.12 5.53
C GLU A 362 -10.63 -28.06 5.77
N LYS A 363 -10.00 -27.60 4.69
CA LYS A 363 -9.05 -26.48 4.72
C LYS A 363 -9.76 -25.16 4.97
N TRP A 364 -9.04 -24.20 5.55
CA TRP A 364 -9.53 -22.83 5.66
C TRP A 364 -8.47 -21.80 5.34
N ARG A 365 -8.93 -20.62 4.98
CA ARG A 365 -8.14 -19.41 4.83
C ARG A 365 -9.02 -18.21 5.20
N SER A 366 -8.60 -17.45 6.21
CA SER A 366 -9.37 -16.29 6.69
C SER A 366 -9.39 -15.10 5.73
N GLY A 367 -8.43 -15.03 4.80
CA GLY A 367 -8.07 -13.78 4.13
C GLY A 367 -7.33 -12.83 5.08
N PHE A 368 -6.93 -11.67 4.57
CA PHE A 368 -6.17 -10.65 5.33
C PHE A 368 -7.12 -9.79 6.17
N LEU A 369 -7.18 -10.05 7.45
CA LEU A 369 -8.05 -9.37 8.41
C LEU A 369 -7.38 -8.09 8.94
N ARG A 370 -8.07 -6.96 8.81
CA ARG A 370 -7.70 -5.67 9.43
C ARG A 370 -8.12 -5.65 10.89
N ASN A 371 -7.66 -4.63 11.64
CA ASN A 371 -8.10 -4.44 13.02
C ASN A 371 -9.63 -4.44 13.14
N GLY A 372 -10.15 -5.26 14.05
CA GLY A 372 -11.58 -5.47 14.31
C GLY A 372 -12.28 -6.46 13.36
N GLU A 373 -11.65 -6.85 12.25
CA GLU A 373 -12.20 -7.86 11.33
C GLU A 373 -11.96 -9.27 11.87
N SER A 374 -12.84 -10.20 11.51
CA SER A 374 -12.79 -11.58 11.98
C SER A 374 -13.22 -12.58 10.92
N ALA A 375 -12.72 -13.80 11.03
CA ALA A 375 -13.15 -14.97 10.25
C ALA A 375 -13.42 -16.15 11.17
N THR A 376 -14.22 -17.11 10.71
CA THR A 376 -14.60 -18.28 11.48
C THR A 376 -14.38 -19.56 10.67
N HIS A 377 -14.04 -20.66 11.37
CA HIS A 377 -14.03 -22.01 10.82
C HIS A 377 -14.59 -22.99 11.84
N LYS A 378 -15.39 -23.97 11.38
CA LYS A 378 -15.99 -25.00 12.22
C LYS A 378 -15.19 -26.31 12.12
N PHE A 379 -14.71 -26.81 13.24
CA PHE A 379 -13.88 -28.02 13.31
C PHE A 379 -14.75 -29.26 13.49
N THR A 380 -14.87 -30.08 12.45
CA THR A 380 -15.74 -31.26 12.42
C THR A 380 -15.00 -32.59 12.48
N VAL A 381 -13.69 -32.61 12.31
CA VAL A 381 -12.86 -33.81 12.31
C VAL A 381 -11.93 -33.79 13.51
N PRO A 382 -11.85 -34.85 14.34
CA PRO A 382 -10.91 -34.95 15.45
C PRO A 382 -9.46 -35.01 14.92
N GLY A 383 -8.51 -34.41 15.67
CA GLY A 383 -7.09 -34.46 15.34
C GLY A 383 -6.36 -33.18 15.69
N LYS A 384 -5.09 -33.14 15.31
CA LYS A 384 -4.23 -31.98 15.52
C LYS A 384 -4.12 -31.17 14.23
N TYR A 385 -4.37 -29.88 14.34
CA TYR A 385 -4.26 -28.88 13.28
C TYR A 385 -3.13 -27.91 13.60
N GLN A 386 -2.29 -27.61 12.63
CA GLN A 386 -1.32 -26.49 12.72
C GLN A 386 -1.66 -25.47 11.66
N TYR A 387 -1.61 -24.21 12.03
CA TYR A 387 -1.93 -23.10 11.15
C TYR A 387 -1.00 -21.92 11.41
N PHE A 388 -0.98 -20.97 10.48
CA PHE A 388 -0.05 -19.84 10.53
C PHE A 388 -0.65 -18.58 9.91
N CYS A 389 0.00 -17.44 10.14
CA CYS A 389 -0.24 -16.21 9.41
C CYS A 389 0.63 -16.18 8.15
N GLU A 390 0.04 -15.95 6.98
CA GLU A 390 0.75 -15.93 5.69
C GLU A 390 1.91 -14.91 5.67
N THR A 391 1.72 -13.75 6.29
CA THR A 391 2.74 -12.70 6.38
C THR A 391 3.74 -12.95 7.52
N HIS A 392 3.27 -13.35 8.69
CA HIS A 392 4.06 -13.35 9.93
C HIS A 392 4.46 -14.75 10.42
N GLY A 393 4.00 -15.81 9.76
CA GLY A 393 4.34 -17.19 10.15
C GLY A 393 5.83 -17.44 10.18
N GLN A 394 6.58 -16.95 9.18
CA GLN A 394 8.04 -17.03 9.15
C GLN A 394 8.73 -16.30 10.32
N TYR A 395 8.03 -15.42 11.01
CA TYR A 395 8.48 -14.71 12.21
C TYR A 395 7.89 -15.29 13.49
N GLY A 396 7.26 -16.49 13.41
CA GLY A 396 6.80 -17.25 14.57
C GLY A 396 5.30 -17.12 14.88
N MET A 397 4.49 -16.47 14.05
CA MET A 397 3.04 -16.42 14.25
C MET A 397 2.40 -17.75 13.79
N LEU A 398 2.43 -18.71 14.70
CA LEU A 398 1.97 -20.09 14.50
C LEU A 398 0.90 -20.44 15.53
N GLY A 399 -0.06 -21.28 15.17
CA GLY A 399 -1.10 -21.77 16.08
C GLY A 399 -1.34 -23.28 15.97
N THR A 400 -1.83 -23.85 17.03
CA THR A 400 -2.21 -25.28 17.09
C THR A 400 -3.61 -25.44 17.68
N ILE A 401 -4.45 -26.22 17.01
CA ILE A 401 -5.77 -26.62 17.54
C ILE A 401 -5.80 -28.14 17.64
N THR A 402 -6.10 -28.65 18.84
CA THR A 402 -6.37 -30.08 19.07
C THR A 402 -7.89 -30.26 19.20
N VAL A 403 -8.48 -30.99 18.27
CA VAL A 403 -9.91 -31.29 18.27
C VAL A 403 -10.10 -32.67 18.87
N VAL A 404 -10.82 -32.72 20.00
CA VAL A 404 -11.17 -33.98 20.69
C VAL A 404 -12.64 -34.33 20.42
N PRO A 405 -13.00 -35.63 20.49
CA PRO A 405 -14.36 -36.10 20.31
C PRO A 405 -15.42 -35.42 21.21
#